data_b708c7340c9f1bda591571c36328acec
#
_entry.id   b708c7340c9f1bda591571c36328acec
#
_cell.length_a   1.000
_cell.length_b   1.000
_cell.length_c   1.000
_cell.angle_alpha   90.00
_cell.angle_beta   90.00
_cell.angle_gamma   90.00
#
_symmetry.space_group_name_H-M   'P 1'
#
loop_
_entity.id
_entity.type
_entity.pdbx_description
1 polymer ?
#
loop_
_entity_poly.entity_id
_entity_poly.type
_entity_poly.pdbx_seq_one_letter_code
_entity_poly.pdbx_strand_id
1 'polypeptide(L)'
;MEKYAITPGDFLKNAGIVGMKYILDCAKAQEGVDFGISEDGQEMWLNCEFIQNADWTSLYFQACVQNFGRFTVYQGVMEKIKCCIGKIQNEKWNPGKNEKDDLKFINDKLLSNSYQAGFENIKDQIEHPEVYITLKKEKLIDKMTAEELLERLSKLQVFLEQEKCKETFIMKSVVYNYINRFWDGKSFLLRSNAKKDMREQFEKDFSEPFRKCFMTDHTKAKDLCIDCGEPVTTKEKVSIAFMKEVGDDFTRKRSAFWN
;
A
#
# COMPACT_ATOMS: atom_id res chain seq x y z
N MET A 1 -25.28 20.43 -2.22
CA MET A 1 -24.25 19.39 -2.25
C MET A 1 -24.57 18.45 -1.10
N GLU A 2 -24.86 17.20 -1.40
CA GLU A 2 -25.18 16.20 -0.38
C GLU A 2 -23.88 15.76 0.31
N LYS A 3 -23.89 15.75 1.65
CA LYS A 3 -22.74 15.44 2.48
C LYS A 3 -23.05 14.24 3.34
N TYR A 4 -22.11 13.34 3.44
CA TYR A 4 -22.15 12.22 4.38
C TYR A 4 -21.28 12.56 5.59
N ALA A 5 -21.89 12.59 6.77
CA ALA A 5 -21.20 12.86 8.03
C ALA A 5 -20.66 11.57 8.65
N ILE A 6 -19.44 11.63 9.12
CA ILE A 6 -18.74 10.55 9.83
C ILE A 6 -18.45 11.06 11.24
N THR A 7 -19.21 10.57 12.21
CA THR A 7 -19.01 10.90 13.61
C THR A 7 -17.90 10.06 14.24
N PRO A 8 -17.11 10.61 15.16
CA PRO A 8 -16.19 9.84 15.99
C PRO A 8 -16.91 8.76 16.78
N GLY A 9 -16.18 7.71 17.10
CA GLY A 9 -16.70 6.57 17.86
C GLY A 9 -15.61 5.92 18.70
N ASP A 10 -15.42 4.62 18.54
CA ASP A 10 -14.35 3.91 19.21
C ASP A 10 -12.96 4.26 18.66
N PHE A 11 -11.92 3.68 19.25
CA PHE A 11 -10.53 3.91 18.84
C PHE A 11 -10.29 3.58 17.36
N LEU A 12 -10.86 2.49 16.86
CA LEU A 12 -10.61 2.05 15.47
C LEU A 12 -11.29 2.98 14.48
N LYS A 13 -12.51 3.42 14.78
CA LYS A 13 -13.22 4.39 13.95
C LYS A 13 -12.50 5.73 13.92
N ASN A 14 -12.05 6.22 15.07
CA ASN A 14 -11.30 7.47 15.15
C ASN A 14 -9.97 7.38 14.39
N ALA A 15 -9.26 6.27 14.51
CA ALA A 15 -8.05 6.01 13.71
C ALA A 15 -8.36 5.97 12.21
N GLY A 16 -9.51 5.40 11.82
CA GLY A 16 -10.00 5.40 10.44
C GLY A 16 -10.29 6.80 9.91
N ILE A 17 -10.95 7.66 10.69
CA ILE A 17 -11.23 9.06 10.33
C ILE A 17 -9.92 9.83 10.11
N VAL A 18 -8.96 9.71 11.03
CA VAL A 18 -7.65 10.35 10.89
C VAL A 18 -6.90 9.83 9.66
N GLY A 19 -6.93 8.51 9.43
CA GLY A 19 -6.35 7.91 8.25
C GLY A 19 -7.02 8.37 6.95
N MET A 20 -8.33 8.49 6.93
CA MET A 20 -9.10 9.01 5.79
C MET A 20 -8.70 10.44 5.47
N LYS A 21 -8.73 11.34 6.47
CA LYS A 21 -8.29 12.72 6.29
C LYS A 21 -6.87 12.78 5.72
N TYR A 22 -5.99 11.97 6.24
CA TYR A 22 -4.61 11.91 5.79
C TYR A 22 -4.48 11.46 4.33
N ILE A 23 -5.26 10.49 3.89
CA ILE A 23 -5.32 10.05 2.48
C ILE A 23 -5.81 11.18 1.59
N LEU A 24 -6.86 11.90 2.01
CA LEU A 24 -7.44 13.02 1.26
C LEU A 24 -6.47 14.20 1.14
N ASP A 25 -5.77 14.54 2.20
CA ASP A 25 -4.72 15.57 2.19
C ASP A 25 -3.57 15.22 1.22
N CYS A 26 -3.13 13.95 1.22
CA CYS A 26 -2.12 13.46 0.29
C CYS A 26 -2.58 13.51 -1.18
N ALA A 27 -3.85 13.25 -1.41
CA ALA A 27 -4.49 13.26 -2.71
C ALA A 27 -4.79 14.66 -3.24
N LYS A 28 -4.53 15.71 -2.44
CA LYS A 28 -4.90 17.09 -2.73
C LYS A 28 -6.41 17.27 -2.97
N ALA A 29 -7.24 16.45 -2.32
CA ALA A 29 -8.66 16.68 -2.26
C ALA A 29 -8.94 18.06 -1.63
N GLN A 30 -9.97 18.73 -2.11
CA GLN A 30 -10.24 20.11 -1.71
C GLN A 30 -11.05 20.14 -0.41
N GLU A 31 -10.40 20.54 0.68
CA GLU A 31 -11.11 20.79 1.94
C GLU A 31 -12.16 21.91 1.76
N GLY A 32 -13.36 21.69 2.28
CA GLY A 32 -14.51 22.55 2.05
C GLY A 32 -15.36 22.22 0.82
N VAL A 33 -14.86 21.41 -0.12
CA VAL A 33 -15.55 20.96 -1.34
C VAL A 33 -15.74 19.45 -1.34
N ASP A 34 -14.66 18.69 -1.31
CA ASP A 34 -14.68 17.22 -1.37
C ASP A 34 -14.90 16.61 0.02
N PHE A 35 -14.33 17.22 1.02
CA PHE A 35 -14.45 16.82 2.43
C PHE A 35 -14.29 18.03 3.36
N GLY A 36 -14.54 17.84 4.64
CA GLY A 36 -14.27 18.85 5.65
C GLY A 36 -14.57 18.35 7.06
N ILE A 37 -14.34 19.23 8.00
CA ILE A 37 -14.68 19.02 9.41
C ILE A 37 -15.82 19.97 9.73
N SER A 38 -16.79 19.54 10.55
CA SER A 38 -17.87 20.41 11.04
C SER A 38 -17.33 21.59 11.85
N GLU A 39 -18.08 22.69 11.92
CA GLU A 39 -17.65 23.91 12.64
C GLU A 39 -17.32 23.66 14.12
N ASP A 40 -18.02 22.70 14.74
CA ASP A 40 -17.79 22.29 16.11
C ASP A 40 -16.66 21.25 16.27
N GLY A 41 -16.07 20.79 15.15
CA GLY A 41 -15.00 19.78 15.12
C GLY A 41 -15.44 18.36 15.50
N GLN A 42 -16.75 18.12 15.61
CA GLN A 42 -17.28 16.83 16.07
C GLN A 42 -17.43 15.78 14.95
N GLU A 43 -17.48 16.22 13.69
CA GLU A 43 -17.74 15.33 12.56
C GLU A 43 -16.79 15.63 11.39
N MET A 44 -16.39 14.59 10.69
CA MET A 44 -15.84 14.71 9.35
C MET A 44 -16.95 14.45 8.34
N TRP A 45 -17.03 15.25 7.29
CA TRP A 45 -17.96 14.98 6.21
C TRP A 45 -17.24 14.77 4.89
N LEU A 46 -17.85 13.97 4.03
CA LEU A 46 -17.43 13.73 2.65
C LEU A 46 -18.57 14.13 1.71
N ASN A 47 -18.22 14.71 0.57
CA ASN A 47 -19.18 14.97 -0.50
C ASN A 47 -19.61 13.65 -1.14
N CYS A 48 -20.92 13.39 -1.25
CA CYS A 48 -21.45 12.14 -1.79
C CYS A 48 -21.03 11.90 -3.25
N GLU A 49 -20.97 12.92 -4.07
CA GLU A 49 -20.47 12.83 -5.45
C GLU A 49 -18.98 12.48 -5.49
N PHE A 50 -18.18 13.06 -4.62
CA PHE A 50 -16.76 12.72 -4.47
C PHE A 50 -16.59 11.27 -4.03
N ILE A 51 -17.38 10.78 -3.05
CA ILE A 51 -17.33 9.38 -2.62
C ILE A 51 -17.53 8.41 -3.79
N GLN A 52 -18.48 8.71 -4.67
CA GLN A 52 -18.85 7.84 -5.79
C GLN A 52 -17.80 7.87 -6.91
N ASN A 53 -17.20 9.02 -7.19
CA ASN A 53 -16.35 9.22 -8.36
C ASN A 53 -14.85 9.11 -8.07
N ALA A 54 -14.43 9.22 -6.81
CA ALA A 54 -13.01 9.14 -6.46
C ALA A 54 -12.44 7.72 -6.67
N ASP A 55 -11.22 7.66 -7.18
CA ASP A 55 -10.43 6.44 -7.23
C ASP A 55 -9.76 6.18 -5.87
N TRP A 56 -10.54 5.62 -4.94
CA TRP A 56 -10.10 5.33 -3.56
C TRP A 56 -8.88 4.43 -3.50
N THR A 57 -8.76 3.50 -4.45
CA THR A 57 -7.59 2.63 -4.56
C THR A 57 -6.34 3.44 -4.86
N SER A 58 -6.38 4.31 -5.86
CA SER A 58 -5.24 5.20 -6.17
C SER A 58 -4.92 6.14 -5.02
N LEU A 59 -5.91 6.72 -4.38
CA LEU A 59 -5.72 7.63 -3.22
C LEU A 59 -4.98 6.91 -2.08
N TYR A 60 -5.41 5.71 -1.73
CA TYR A 60 -4.78 4.92 -0.67
C TYR A 60 -3.33 4.54 -1.01
N PHE A 61 -3.08 4.03 -2.23
CA PHE A 61 -1.75 3.60 -2.65
C PHE A 61 -0.78 4.79 -2.75
N GLN A 62 -1.22 5.92 -3.28
CA GLN A 62 -0.42 7.14 -3.32
C GLN A 62 -0.05 7.64 -1.93
N ALA A 63 -0.99 7.67 -1.00
CA ALA A 63 -0.73 8.04 0.38
C ALA A 63 0.32 7.10 1.03
N CYS A 64 0.21 5.80 0.83
CA CYS A 64 1.20 4.83 1.31
C CYS A 64 2.59 5.09 0.72
N VAL A 65 2.68 5.33 -0.59
CA VAL A 65 3.95 5.61 -1.27
C VAL A 65 4.57 6.91 -0.77
N GLN A 66 3.80 7.97 -0.62
CA GLN A 66 4.29 9.26 -0.16
C GLN A 66 4.83 9.19 1.27
N ASN A 67 4.13 8.49 2.15
CA ASN A 67 4.46 8.50 3.57
C ASN A 67 5.54 7.51 3.97
N PHE A 68 5.51 6.34 3.38
CA PHE A 68 6.40 5.25 3.77
C PHE A 68 7.50 4.97 2.74
N GLY A 69 7.38 5.50 1.53
CA GLY A 69 8.27 5.17 0.41
C GLY A 69 9.75 5.38 0.73
N ARG A 70 10.09 6.48 1.40
CA ARG A 70 11.47 6.82 1.79
C ARG A 70 12.08 5.90 2.85
N PHE A 71 11.27 5.13 3.57
CA PHE A 71 11.73 4.21 4.62
C PHE A 71 11.70 2.75 4.15
N THR A 72 11.57 2.50 2.87
CA THR A 72 11.43 1.17 2.32
C THR A 72 12.74 0.59 1.83
N VAL A 73 12.74 -0.73 1.68
CA VAL A 73 13.84 -1.46 1.03
C VAL A 73 14.09 -0.95 -0.38
N TYR A 74 13.04 -0.56 -1.12
CA TYR A 74 13.16 0.03 -2.45
C TYR A 74 14.07 1.25 -2.44
N GLN A 75 13.87 2.17 -1.49
CA GLN A 75 14.72 3.37 -1.39
C GLN A 75 16.18 2.99 -1.14
N GLY A 76 16.44 2.06 -0.21
CA GLY A 76 17.80 1.57 0.04
C GLY A 76 18.47 0.93 -1.16
N VAL A 77 17.70 0.21 -1.99
CA VAL A 77 18.20 -0.35 -3.26
C VAL A 77 18.56 0.77 -4.24
N MET A 78 17.68 1.77 -4.40
CA MET A 78 17.92 2.91 -5.30
C MET A 78 19.16 3.73 -4.89
N GLU A 79 19.35 3.96 -3.59
CA GLU A 79 20.52 4.66 -3.06
C GLU A 79 21.81 3.91 -3.38
N LYS A 80 21.81 2.59 -3.21
CA LYS A 80 22.98 1.76 -3.52
C LYS A 80 23.27 1.71 -5.01
N ILE A 81 22.26 1.61 -5.88
CA ILE A 81 22.42 1.68 -7.33
C ILE A 81 23.05 3.02 -7.71
N LYS A 82 22.51 4.16 -7.25
CA LYS A 82 23.02 5.49 -7.52
C LYS A 82 24.47 5.68 -7.01
N CYS A 83 24.76 5.14 -5.82
CA CYS A 83 26.11 5.17 -5.27
C CYS A 83 27.10 4.39 -6.14
N CYS A 84 26.76 3.19 -6.58
CA CYS A 84 27.62 2.38 -7.45
C CYS A 84 27.85 3.07 -8.79
N ILE A 85 26.80 3.59 -9.45
CA ILE A 85 26.89 4.35 -10.69
C ILE A 85 27.83 5.55 -10.52
N GLY A 86 27.64 6.34 -9.46
CA GLY A 86 28.46 7.50 -9.18
C GLY A 86 29.94 7.16 -8.95
N LYS A 87 30.23 6.05 -8.28
CA LYS A 87 31.61 5.59 -8.10
C LYS A 87 32.26 5.19 -9.43
N ILE A 88 31.54 4.51 -10.31
CA ILE A 88 32.05 4.09 -11.61
C ILE A 88 32.31 5.32 -12.50
N GLN A 89 31.35 6.23 -12.61
CA GLN A 89 31.46 7.44 -13.42
C GLN A 89 32.59 8.38 -12.99
N ASN A 90 32.93 8.38 -11.71
CA ASN A 90 34.03 9.18 -11.16
C ASN A 90 35.37 8.41 -11.11
N GLU A 91 35.49 7.30 -11.79
CA GLU A 91 36.69 6.42 -11.80
C GLU A 91 37.16 5.98 -10.40
N LYS A 92 36.22 5.96 -9.43
CA LYS A 92 36.47 5.53 -8.04
C LYS A 92 35.98 4.12 -7.76
N TRP A 93 35.58 3.40 -8.81
CA TRP A 93 35.13 2.02 -8.67
C TRP A 93 36.32 1.13 -8.34
N ASN A 94 36.33 0.60 -7.15
CA ASN A 94 37.29 -0.38 -6.70
C ASN A 94 36.52 -1.50 -5.97
N PRO A 95 36.38 -2.68 -6.56
CA PRO A 95 35.53 -3.76 -6.05
C PRO A 95 36.09 -4.37 -4.75
N GLY A 96 36.07 -3.59 -3.69
CA GLY A 96 36.36 -3.99 -2.34
C GLY A 96 35.17 -4.66 -1.64
N LYS A 97 35.27 -4.83 -0.31
CA LYS A 97 34.20 -5.47 0.47
C LYS A 97 32.89 -4.70 0.39
N ASN A 98 32.94 -3.38 0.49
CA ASN A 98 31.74 -2.54 0.50
C ASN A 98 30.98 -2.62 -0.82
N GLU A 99 31.67 -2.57 -1.95
CA GLU A 99 31.08 -2.66 -3.28
C GLU A 99 30.44 -4.04 -3.52
N LYS A 100 31.07 -5.12 -3.05
CA LYS A 100 30.51 -6.47 -3.08
C LYS A 100 29.24 -6.57 -2.22
N ASP A 101 29.26 -6.01 -1.02
CA ASP A 101 28.12 -6.00 -0.12
C ASP A 101 26.96 -5.17 -0.70
N ASP A 102 27.24 -4.05 -1.39
CA ASP A 102 26.23 -3.24 -2.06
C ASP A 102 25.57 -4.00 -3.23
N LEU A 103 26.36 -4.63 -4.10
CA LEU A 103 25.82 -5.44 -5.19
C LEU A 103 25.02 -6.64 -4.67
N LYS A 104 25.52 -7.29 -3.62
CA LYS A 104 24.81 -8.38 -2.95
C LYS A 104 23.48 -7.91 -2.39
N PHE A 105 23.45 -6.76 -1.71
CA PHE A 105 22.21 -6.18 -1.18
C PHE A 105 21.20 -5.92 -2.30
N ILE A 106 21.60 -5.29 -3.41
CA ILE A 106 20.73 -5.03 -4.57
C ILE A 106 20.13 -6.36 -5.07
N ASN A 107 20.98 -7.36 -5.32
CA ASN A 107 20.51 -8.65 -5.80
C ASN A 107 19.55 -9.33 -4.82
N ASP A 108 19.92 -9.43 -3.54
CA ASP A 108 19.14 -10.16 -2.53
C ASP A 108 17.77 -9.52 -2.31
N LYS A 109 17.70 -8.18 -2.35
CA LYS A 109 16.44 -7.47 -2.14
C LYS A 109 15.54 -7.53 -3.37
N LEU A 110 16.07 -7.23 -4.56
CA LEU A 110 15.28 -7.28 -5.79
C LEU A 110 14.84 -8.71 -6.15
N LEU A 111 15.64 -9.71 -5.85
CA LEU A 111 15.32 -11.11 -6.13
C LEU A 111 14.61 -11.82 -4.96
N SER A 112 14.17 -11.10 -3.94
CA SER A 112 13.34 -11.66 -2.89
C SER A 112 12.00 -12.16 -3.43
N ASN A 113 11.41 -13.17 -2.80
CA ASN A 113 10.12 -13.74 -3.21
C ASN A 113 9.02 -12.69 -3.33
N SER A 114 9.02 -11.70 -2.44
CA SER A 114 8.04 -10.62 -2.43
C SER A 114 8.17 -9.74 -3.69
N TYR A 115 9.39 -9.34 -4.04
CA TYR A 115 9.63 -8.51 -5.22
C TYR A 115 9.46 -9.28 -6.53
N GLN A 116 9.86 -10.55 -6.56
CA GLN A 116 9.57 -11.41 -7.72
C GLN A 116 8.06 -11.54 -7.97
N ALA A 117 7.27 -11.77 -6.90
CA ALA A 117 5.82 -11.81 -7.02
C ALA A 117 5.24 -10.45 -7.48
N GLY A 118 5.80 -9.33 -6.98
CA GLY A 118 5.45 -8.00 -7.45
C GLY A 118 5.71 -7.79 -8.94
N PHE A 119 6.89 -8.17 -9.40
CA PHE A 119 7.26 -8.10 -10.82
C PHE A 119 6.30 -8.92 -11.71
N GLU A 120 5.99 -10.17 -11.33
CA GLU A 120 5.09 -11.01 -12.11
C GLU A 120 3.68 -10.39 -12.27
N ASN A 121 3.22 -9.59 -11.30
CA ASN A 121 1.92 -8.92 -11.37
C ASN A 121 1.90 -7.75 -12.37
N ILE A 122 3.04 -7.12 -12.64
CA ILE A 122 3.11 -5.89 -13.43
C ILE A 122 3.91 -6.02 -14.73
N LYS A 123 4.53 -7.16 -15.01
CA LYS A 123 5.46 -7.35 -16.13
C LYS A 123 4.88 -6.99 -17.50
N ASP A 124 3.57 -7.15 -17.67
CA ASP A 124 2.85 -6.85 -18.91
C ASP A 124 2.38 -5.38 -18.99
N GLN A 125 2.64 -4.58 -17.94
CA GLN A 125 2.21 -3.18 -17.78
C GLN A 125 3.37 -2.20 -17.68
N ILE A 126 4.61 -2.67 -17.83
CA ILE A 126 5.84 -1.89 -17.66
C ILE A 126 6.72 -1.97 -18.90
N GLU A 127 7.57 -0.97 -19.08
CA GLU A 127 8.56 -0.97 -20.15
C GLU A 127 9.80 -1.78 -19.73
N HIS A 128 10.43 -2.43 -20.69
CA HIS A 128 11.70 -3.15 -20.50
C HIS A 128 11.70 -4.20 -19.39
N PRO A 129 10.70 -5.12 -19.33
CA PRO A 129 10.68 -6.19 -18.33
C PRO A 129 11.89 -7.12 -18.41
N GLU A 130 12.56 -7.20 -19.58
CA GLU A 130 13.77 -7.97 -19.79
C GLU A 130 14.93 -7.56 -18.89
N VAL A 131 14.96 -6.31 -18.39
CA VAL A 131 15.99 -5.84 -17.43
C VAL A 131 15.94 -6.66 -16.14
N TYR A 132 14.75 -6.85 -15.58
CA TYR A 132 14.57 -7.63 -14.37
C TYR A 132 14.74 -9.15 -14.63
N ILE A 133 14.29 -9.63 -15.78
CA ILE A 133 14.48 -11.02 -16.21
C ILE A 133 15.97 -11.33 -16.34
N THR A 134 16.76 -10.41 -16.91
CA THR A 134 18.23 -10.55 -17.00
C THR A 134 18.86 -10.60 -15.62
N LEU A 135 18.43 -9.74 -14.67
CA LEU A 135 18.91 -9.76 -13.29
C LEU A 135 18.62 -11.11 -12.60
N LYS A 136 17.45 -11.72 -12.88
CA LYS A 136 17.12 -13.08 -12.34
C LYS A 136 18.02 -14.16 -12.89
N LYS A 137 18.43 -14.08 -14.15
CA LYS A 137 19.31 -15.07 -14.80
C LYS A 137 20.76 -14.88 -14.39
N GLU A 138 21.18 -13.65 -14.34
CA GLU A 138 22.58 -13.27 -14.11
C GLU A 138 22.64 -12.10 -13.13
N LYS A 139 23.07 -12.40 -11.92
CA LYS A 139 23.21 -11.43 -10.84
C LYS A 139 24.33 -10.41 -11.14
N LEU A 140 24.22 -9.24 -10.55
CA LEU A 140 25.30 -8.25 -10.53
C LEU A 140 26.46 -8.78 -9.67
N ILE A 141 27.65 -8.81 -10.21
CA ILE A 141 28.84 -9.30 -9.50
C ILE A 141 30.03 -8.34 -9.70
N ASP A 142 30.93 -8.35 -8.75
CA ASP A 142 32.13 -7.52 -8.70
C ASP A 142 33.17 -7.86 -9.77
N LYS A 143 33.03 -9.01 -10.45
CA LYS A 143 33.92 -9.43 -11.54
C LYS A 143 33.53 -8.88 -12.92
N MET A 144 32.39 -8.19 -13.03
CA MET A 144 31.98 -7.50 -14.23
C MET A 144 32.93 -6.32 -14.50
N THR A 145 33.10 -5.97 -15.78
CA THR A 145 33.83 -4.72 -16.11
C THR A 145 33.07 -3.50 -15.61
N ALA A 146 33.75 -2.39 -15.41
CA ALA A 146 33.11 -1.15 -14.96
C ALA A 146 32.03 -0.67 -15.97
N GLU A 147 32.31 -0.81 -17.25
CA GLU A 147 31.39 -0.43 -18.34
C GLU A 147 30.13 -1.31 -18.33
N GLU A 148 30.30 -2.64 -18.24
CA GLU A 148 29.18 -3.59 -18.19
C GLU A 148 28.31 -3.34 -16.96
N LEU A 149 28.94 -3.16 -15.80
CA LEU A 149 28.24 -2.91 -14.57
C LEU A 149 27.48 -1.56 -14.60
N LEU A 150 28.09 -0.53 -15.17
CA LEU A 150 27.47 0.78 -15.36
C LEU A 150 26.23 0.69 -16.25
N GLU A 151 26.35 0.00 -17.38
CA GLU A 151 25.22 -0.21 -18.30
C GLU A 151 24.05 -0.93 -17.59
N ARG A 152 24.35 -2.04 -16.90
CA ARG A 152 23.33 -2.83 -16.21
C ARG A 152 22.67 -2.09 -15.05
N LEU A 153 23.45 -1.38 -14.23
CA LEU A 153 22.91 -0.56 -13.14
C LEU A 153 22.07 0.61 -13.66
N SER A 154 22.49 1.25 -14.74
CA SER A 154 21.74 2.36 -15.34
C SER A 154 20.40 1.89 -15.90
N LYS A 155 20.38 0.77 -16.62
CA LYS A 155 19.13 0.15 -17.09
C LYS A 155 18.23 -0.24 -15.94
N LEU A 156 18.80 -0.81 -14.88
CA LEU A 156 18.05 -1.19 -13.68
C LEU A 156 17.47 0.00 -12.93
N GLN A 157 18.22 1.11 -12.86
CA GLN A 157 17.73 2.35 -12.29
C GLN A 157 16.51 2.88 -13.07
N VAL A 158 16.62 3.02 -14.39
CA VAL A 158 15.50 3.48 -15.24
C VAL A 158 14.28 2.56 -15.10
N PHE A 159 14.50 1.24 -15.11
CA PHE A 159 13.44 0.26 -14.90
C PHE A 159 12.71 0.46 -13.57
N LEU A 160 13.46 0.62 -12.48
CA LEU A 160 12.88 0.80 -11.14
C LEU A 160 12.21 2.16 -10.94
N GLU A 161 12.62 3.20 -11.69
CA GLU A 161 12.05 4.55 -11.63
C GLU A 161 10.69 4.66 -12.35
N GLN A 162 10.31 3.70 -13.17
CA GLN A 162 8.95 3.64 -13.74
C GLN A 162 7.90 3.68 -12.62
N GLU A 163 6.87 4.50 -12.78
CA GLU A 163 5.86 4.74 -11.75
C GLU A 163 5.25 3.44 -11.21
N LYS A 164 4.85 2.53 -12.10
CA LYS A 164 4.27 1.25 -11.73
C LYS A 164 5.23 0.34 -10.97
N CYS A 165 6.50 0.28 -11.37
CA CYS A 165 7.54 -0.46 -10.65
C CYS A 165 7.77 0.12 -9.26
N LYS A 166 7.96 1.43 -9.19
CA LYS A 166 8.18 2.16 -7.94
C LYS A 166 7.04 1.92 -6.96
N GLU A 167 5.79 2.15 -7.39
CA GLU A 167 4.62 1.90 -6.55
C GLU A 167 4.59 0.46 -6.05
N THR A 168 4.71 -0.52 -6.95
CA THR A 168 4.61 -1.94 -6.60
C THR A 168 5.67 -2.36 -5.61
N PHE A 169 6.93 -2.01 -5.83
CA PHE A 169 8.02 -2.41 -4.94
C PHE A 169 7.98 -1.68 -3.60
N ILE A 170 7.58 -0.42 -3.57
CA ILE A 170 7.33 0.30 -2.33
C ILE A 170 6.20 -0.38 -1.56
N MET A 171 5.06 -0.64 -2.20
CA MET A 171 3.91 -1.28 -1.54
C MET A 171 4.21 -2.67 -1.01
N LYS A 172 5.02 -3.49 -1.70
CA LYS A 172 5.49 -4.78 -1.14
C LYS A 172 6.27 -4.60 0.16
N SER A 173 7.06 -3.54 0.28
CA SER A 173 7.77 -3.20 1.53
C SER A 173 6.83 -2.64 2.60
N VAL A 174 5.93 -1.74 2.24
CA VAL A 174 4.96 -1.11 3.15
C VAL A 174 4.06 -2.17 3.76
N VAL A 175 3.50 -3.04 2.94
CA VAL A 175 2.65 -4.14 3.40
C VAL A 175 3.36 -4.99 4.45
N TYR A 176 4.61 -5.37 4.19
CA TYR A 176 5.35 -6.25 5.09
C TYR A 176 5.74 -5.58 6.40
N ASN A 177 6.18 -4.32 6.34
CA ASN A 177 6.77 -3.62 7.48
C ASN A 177 5.77 -2.86 8.34
N TYR A 178 4.69 -2.36 7.74
CA TYR A 178 3.78 -1.43 8.40
C TYR A 178 2.36 -1.97 8.52
N ILE A 179 1.80 -2.53 7.45
CA ILE A 179 0.39 -2.93 7.45
C ILE A 179 0.20 -4.31 8.09
N ASN A 180 0.99 -5.29 7.71
CA ASN A 180 0.84 -6.68 8.13
C ASN A 180 1.00 -6.90 9.65
N ARG A 181 1.65 -5.98 10.34
CA ARG A 181 1.81 -6.04 11.79
C ARG A 181 0.51 -5.78 12.55
N PHE A 182 -0.37 -4.98 11.95
CA PHE A 182 -1.62 -4.55 12.57
C PHE A 182 -2.83 -5.26 11.96
N TRP A 183 -2.75 -5.66 10.70
CA TRP A 183 -3.84 -6.23 9.95
C TRP A 183 -3.39 -7.40 9.07
N ASP A 184 -3.33 -8.57 9.66
CA ASP A 184 -2.89 -9.79 9.00
C ASP A 184 -4.06 -10.62 8.47
N GLY A 185 -3.84 -11.30 7.36
CA GLY A 185 -4.71 -12.36 6.87
C GLY A 185 -6.01 -11.90 6.20
N LYS A 186 -6.13 -10.65 5.77
CA LYS A 186 -7.29 -10.13 5.04
C LYS A 186 -6.88 -9.56 3.68
N SER A 187 -7.79 -9.65 2.69
CA SER A 187 -7.64 -9.03 1.36
C SER A 187 -6.28 -9.32 0.71
N PHE A 188 -5.60 -8.31 0.22
CA PHE A 188 -4.26 -8.40 -0.37
C PHE A 188 -3.15 -8.82 0.61
N LEU A 189 -3.44 -8.87 1.91
CA LEU A 189 -2.53 -9.37 2.95
C LEU A 189 -2.61 -10.89 3.14
N LEU A 190 -3.61 -11.56 2.57
CA LEU A 190 -3.70 -13.01 2.60
C LEU A 190 -2.55 -13.63 1.81
N ARG A 191 -1.92 -14.67 2.35
CA ARG A 191 -0.86 -15.43 1.65
C ARG A 191 -1.32 -15.95 0.29
N SER A 192 -2.57 -16.42 0.17
CA SER A 192 -3.17 -16.87 -1.08
C SER A 192 -3.29 -15.76 -2.13
N ASN A 193 -3.35 -14.50 -1.69
CA ASN A 193 -3.43 -13.33 -2.56
C ASN A 193 -2.07 -12.69 -2.85
N ALA A 194 -0.96 -13.22 -2.33
CA ALA A 194 0.37 -12.63 -2.50
C ALA A 194 0.82 -12.50 -3.97
N LYS A 195 0.29 -13.36 -4.85
CA LYS A 195 0.56 -13.33 -6.29
C LYS A 195 -0.47 -12.55 -7.11
N LYS A 196 -1.55 -12.07 -6.49
CA LYS A 196 -2.57 -11.26 -7.15
C LYS A 196 -2.16 -9.78 -7.16
N ASP A 197 -2.73 -9.03 -8.09
CA ASP A 197 -2.56 -7.59 -8.08
C ASP A 197 -3.17 -6.98 -6.80
N MET A 198 -2.36 -6.20 -6.09
CA MET A 198 -2.79 -5.62 -4.82
C MET A 198 -3.86 -4.56 -5.01
N ARG A 199 -3.81 -3.79 -6.12
CA ARG A 199 -4.79 -2.75 -6.40
C ARG A 199 -6.16 -3.35 -6.73
N GLU A 200 -6.19 -4.36 -7.59
CA GLU A 200 -7.43 -5.08 -7.92
C GLU A 200 -8.06 -5.70 -6.67
N GLN A 201 -7.23 -6.29 -5.80
CA GLN A 201 -7.73 -6.89 -4.58
C GLN A 201 -8.26 -5.83 -3.59
N PHE A 202 -7.58 -4.67 -3.49
CA PHE A 202 -8.04 -3.56 -2.65
C PHE A 202 -9.33 -2.95 -3.21
N GLU A 203 -9.40 -2.74 -4.51
CA GLU A 203 -10.62 -2.23 -5.17
C GLU A 203 -11.83 -3.11 -4.85
N LYS A 204 -11.68 -4.41 -5.03
CA LYS A 204 -12.75 -5.39 -4.77
C LYS A 204 -13.18 -5.45 -3.31
N ASP A 205 -12.22 -5.42 -2.38
CA ASP A 205 -12.49 -5.71 -0.97
C ASP A 205 -12.79 -4.46 -0.15
N PHE A 206 -12.39 -3.27 -0.63
CA PHE A 206 -12.56 -1.99 0.09
C PHE A 206 -13.25 -0.91 -0.73
N SER A 207 -12.70 -0.54 -1.90
CA SER A 207 -13.20 0.64 -2.64
C SER A 207 -14.60 0.41 -3.21
N GLU A 208 -14.88 -0.74 -3.81
CA GLU A 208 -16.22 -1.09 -4.29
C GLU A 208 -17.24 -1.22 -3.16
N PRO A 209 -16.97 -1.97 -2.07
CA PRO A 209 -17.90 -2.03 -0.96
C PRO A 209 -18.15 -0.68 -0.30
N PHE A 210 -17.13 0.16 -0.19
CA PHE A 210 -17.26 1.51 0.33
C PHE A 210 -18.23 2.34 -0.52
N ARG A 211 -18.04 2.41 -1.84
CA ARG A 211 -18.97 3.11 -2.74
C ARG A 211 -20.39 2.53 -2.69
N LYS A 212 -20.52 1.21 -2.68
CA LYS A 212 -21.82 0.53 -2.62
C LYS A 212 -22.57 0.82 -1.33
N CYS A 213 -21.90 0.98 -0.21
CA CYS A 213 -22.51 1.29 1.07
C CYS A 213 -23.39 2.54 1.00
N PHE A 214 -22.90 3.59 0.34
CA PHE A 214 -23.66 4.85 0.18
C PHE A 214 -24.80 4.79 -0.84
N MET A 215 -24.78 3.78 -1.72
CA MET A 215 -25.82 3.59 -2.72
C MET A 215 -26.91 2.59 -2.29
N THR A 216 -26.69 1.92 -1.15
CA THR A 216 -27.61 0.90 -0.68
C THR A 216 -28.75 1.52 0.12
N ASP A 217 -29.98 1.16 -0.21
CA ASP A 217 -31.14 1.51 0.59
C ASP A 217 -31.15 0.69 1.88
N HIS A 218 -30.85 1.33 2.99
CA HIS A 218 -30.83 0.73 4.32
C HIS A 218 -32.18 0.79 5.04
N THR A 219 -33.24 1.32 4.46
CA THR A 219 -34.55 1.48 5.10
C THR A 219 -35.18 0.17 5.57
N LYS A 220 -34.77 -0.97 4.98
CA LYS A 220 -35.20 -2.33 5.38
C LYS A 220 -34.28 -3.00 6.39
N ALA A 221 -33.24 -2.35 6.84
CA ALA A 221 -32.36 -2.89 7.84
C ALA A 221 -33.08 -3.07 9.18
N LYS A 222 -32.92 -4.24 9.78
CA LYS A 222 -33.54 -4.56 11.09
C LYS A 222 -32.61 -4.28 12.27
N ASP A 223 -31.36 -4.10 11.99
CA ASP A 223 -30.30 -3.94 13.00
C ASP A 223 -29.60 -2.59 12.78
N LEU A 224 -29.09 -2.05 13.85
CA LEU A 224 -28.29 -0.82 13.85
C LEU A 224 -26.84 -1.16 14.21
N CYS A 225 -25.92 -0.42 13.62
CA CYS A 225 -24.52 -0.45 14.03
C CYS A 225 -24.41 0.05 15.48
N ILE A 226 -23.72 -0.70 16.33
CA ILE A 226 -23.56 -0.35 17.75
C ILE A 226 -22.74 0.95 17.91
N ASP A 227 -21.81 1.19 16.98
CA ASP A 227 -20.89 2.31 17.07
C ASP A 227 -21.48 3.62 16.54
N CYS A 228 -22.03 3.60 15.33
CA CYS A 228 -22.54 4.83 14.68
C CYS A 228 -24.07 4.96 14.68
N GLY A 229 -24.81 3.91 15.08
CA GLY A 229 -26.27 3.92 15.04
C GLY A 229 -26.89 3.76 13.66
N GLU A 230 -26.09 3.66 12.60
CA GLU A 230 -26.57 3.52 11.24
C GLU A 230 -27.19 2.13 10.98
N PRO A 231 -28.21 2.05 10.11
CA PRO A 231 -28.82 0.81 9.72
C PRO A 231 -27.83 -0.13 9.04
N VAL A 232 -27.78 -1.40 9.44
CA VAL A 232 -26.90 -2.43 8.83
C VAL A 232 -27.72 -3.58 8.28
N THR A 233 -27.36 -4.00 7.07
CA THR A 233 -28.00 -5.15 6.39
C THR A 233 -27.24 -6.46 6.63
N THR A 234 -25.96 -6.38 6.96
CA THR A 234 -25.11 -7.55 7.25
C THR A 234 -24.34 -7.34 8.54
N LYS A 235 -24.18 -8.42 9.29
CA LYS A 235 -23.39 -8.44 10.53
C LYS A 235 -22.07 -9.15 10.26
N GLU A 236 -20.98 -8.44 10.45
CA GLU A 236 -19.65 -9.03 10.35
C GLU A 236 -18.91 -8.96 11.69
N LYS A 237 -18.06 -9.95 11.92
CA LYS A 237 -17.20 -9.96 13.10
C LYS A 237 -16.02 -9.02 12.89
N VAL A 238 -15.86 -8.07 13.78
CA VAL A 238 -14.65 -7.23 13.81
C VAL A 238 -13.53 -8.01 14.50
N SER A 239 -12.49 -8.29 13.73
CA SER A 239 -11.28 -8.92 14.23
C SER A 239 -10.32 -7.81 14.68
N ILE A 240 -10.09 -7.71 15.98
CA ILE A 240 -9.08 -6.80 16.53
C ILE A 240 -7.71 -7.41 16.24
N ALA A 241 -6.89 -6.75 15.41
CA ALA A 241 -5.68 -7.32 14.82
C ALA A 241 -4.65 -7.84 15.84
N PHE A 242 -4.50 -7.18 16.98
CA PHE A 242 -3.58 -7.61 18.05
C PHE A 242 -4.23 -8.58 19.06
N MET A 243 -5.51 -8.89 18.88
CA MET A 243 -6.27 -9.82 19.74
C MET A 243 -6.85 -10.98 18.92
N LYS A 244 -6.13 -11.43 17.90
CA LYS A 244 -6.56 -12.40 16.89
C LYS A 244 -7.21 -13.67 17.48
N GLU A 245 -6.69 -14.18 18.59
CA GLU A 245 -7.25 -15.37 19.26
C GLU A 245 -8.32 -15.02 20.30
N VAL A 246 -8.20 -13.87 20.93
CA VAL A 246 -9.16 -13.39 21.94
C VAL A 246 -10.40 -12.80 21.30
N GLY A 247 -10.26 -12.17 20.12
CA GLY A 247 -11.37 -11.63 19.34
C GLY A 247 -12.42 -12.69 18.97
N ASP A 248 -11.99 -13.88 18.61
CA ASP A 248 -12.89 -14.99 18.30
C ASP A 248 -13.73 -15.43 19.52
N ASP A 249 -13.17 -15.38 20.71
CA ASP A 249 -13.86 -15.68 21.95
C ASP A 249 -14.84 -14.58 22.36
N PHE A 250 -14.50 -13.32 22.19
CA PHE A 250 -15.39 -12.18 22.40
C PHE A 250 -16.61 -12.24 21.48
N THR A 251 -16.43 -12.60 20.23
CA THR A 251 -17.55 -12.74 19.28
C THR A 251 -18.49 -13.90 19.62
N ARG A 252 -18.00 -14.98 20.24
CA ARG A 252 -18.81 -16.10 20.69
C ARG A 252 -19.64 -15.79 21.95
N LYS A 253 -19.18 -14.86 22.77
CA LYS A 253 -19.81 -14.54 24.07
C LYS A 253 -20.80 -13.36 24.04
N ARG A 254 -21.29 -12.95 22.89
CA ARG A 254 -22.30 -11.88 22.73
C ARG A 254 -21.88 -10.46 23.16
N SER A 255 -20.68 -10.26 23.61
CA SER A 255 -20.11 -8.91 23.85
C SER A 255 -19.40 -8.37 22.60
N ALA A 256 -19.92 -8.74 21.45
CA ALA A 256 -19.23 -8.53 20.21
C ALA A 256 -19.38 -7.11 19.70
N PHE A 257 -18.29 -6.57 19.29
CA PHE A 257 -18.24 -5.44 18.39
C PHE A 257 -18.73 -5.91 17.01
N TRP A 258 -19.94 -5.50 16.66
CA TRP A 258 -20.52 -5.73 15.34
C TRP A 258 -20.44 -4.42 14.57
N ASN A 259 -19.89 -4.45 13.37
CA ASN A 259 -20.01 -3.35 12.39
C ASN A 259 -20.96 -3.78 11.29
#